data_dda5f7bd86f306c25ab1fda5c4a81590
#
_entry.id   dda5f7bd86f306c25ab1fda5c4a81590
#
_cell.length_a   1.000
_cell.length_b   1.000
_cell.length_c   1.000
_cell.angle_alpha   90.00
_cell.angle_beta   90.00
_cell.angle_gamma   90.00
#
_symmetry.space_group_name_H-M   'P 1'
#
loop_
_entity.id
_entity.type
_entity.pdbx_description
1 polymer ?
#
loop_
_entity_poly.entity_id
_entity_poly.type
_entity_poly.pdbx_seq_one_letter_code
_entity_poly.pdbx_strand_id
1 'polypeptide(L)'
;MDASRFIASKLKFKSRLAIGATAVSAFIIVLSISILSGFKTEIYKGISKICAEVCLYAPDSNTFDEDIIATLEKDKRIESVRAAVVEPSILRSGESLEGVIFHSDESISEKLHIKITESLARTLSAHKNDTLTAYFIGDNMKVRNFVVEDIIEDPALIDKNAQIAFAGISDLQRVKGLRTGEADCLEVRLLPALKDRRSINAIAPELAYETGYRAISSTARFPAIYDWLEILDANVILILILMCIVAGFNMVSGFLILIMRSTSTIVTLSALGMNFKQIGKTFLILACGSTLKGLLIGNATALLFCIIQACTHFLKLDPQNYFVSYLPIHLDAVQIILANLLAFAAVILLVAIPTRRISRIDSKYL
;
A
#
# COMPACT_ATOMS: atom_id res chain seq x y z
N MET A 1 -47.32 -4.09 1.37
CA MET A 1 -46.29 -3.77 0.36
C MET A 1 -46.28 -2.26 0.16
N ASP A 2 -45.14 -1.59 0.31
CA ASP A 2 -45.07 -0.11 0.28
C ASP A 2 -45.33 0.36 -1.17
N ALA A 3 -46.40 1.14 -1.40
CA ALA A 3 -46.82 1.63 -2.73
C ALA A 3 -45.62 2.23 -3.52
N SER A 4 -44.73 2.90 -2.82
CA SER A 4 -43.51 3.49 -3.40
C SER A 4 -42.58 2.46 -4.03
N ARG A 5 -42.45 1.26 -3.43
CA ARG A 5 -41.63 0.15 -4.00
C ARG A 5 -42.27 -0.47 -5.22
N PHE A 6 -43.59 -0.66 -5.21
CA PHE A 6 -44.31 -1.21 -6.34
C PHE A 6 -44.23 -0.28 -7.55
N ILE A 7 -44.43 1.01 -7.37
CA ILE A 7 -44.34 2.02 -8.46
C ILE A 7 -42.89 2.11 -8.97
N ALA A 8 -41.89 2.10 -8.08
CA ALA A 8 -40.47 2.09 -8.46
C ALA A 8 -40.10 0.88 -9.34
N SER A 9 -40.71 -0.30 -9.08
CA SER A 9 -40.44 -1.49 -9.90
C SER A 9 -41.04 -1.43 -11.32
N LYS A 10 -42.10 -0.66 -11.51
CA LYS A 10 -42.78 -0.47 -12.81
C LYS A 10 -42.25 0.71 -13.62
N LEU A 11 -41.72 1.72 -12.96
CA LEU A 11 -41.01 2.82 -13.61
C LEU A 11 -39.63 2.38 -14.07
N LYS A 12 -39.48 2.14 -15.37
CA LYS A 12 -38.17 1.78 -15.96
C LYS A 12 -37.28 3.05 -16.05
N PHE A 13 -36.45 3.26 -15.04
CA PHE A 13 -35.38 4.28 -15.10
C PHE A 13 -34.27 3.79 -16.02
N LYS A 14 -34.31 4.21 -17.29
CA LYS A 14 -33.25 3.92 -18.28
C LYS A 14 -32.29 5.10 -18.41
N SER A 15 -31.77 5.64 -17.33
CA SER A 15 -30.67 6.61 -17.44
C SER A 15 -29.34 5.85 -17.61
N ARG A 16 -29.09 5.39 -18.85
CA ARG A 16 -27.83 4.75 -19.21
C ARG A 16 -26.62 5.65 -18.89
N LEU A 17 -26.83 6.95 -19.02
CA LEU A 17 -25.79 7.95 -18.78
C LEU A 17 -25.41 8.05 -17.28
N ALA A 18 -26.40 8.07 -16.38
CA ALA A 18 -26.14 8.09 -14.94
C ALA A 18 -25.47 6.78 -14.46
N ILE A 19 -25.94 5.63 -14.96
CA ILE A 19 -25.32 4.32 -14.65
C ILE A 19 -23.88 4.28 -15.16
N GLY A 20 -23.63 4.71 -16.42
CA GLY A 20 -22.29 4.75 -17.01
C GLY A 20 -21.34 5.66 -16.24
N ALA A 21 -21.78 6.88 -15.88
CA ALA A 21 -20.97 7.81 -15.10
C ALA A 21 -20.63 7.26 -13.71
N THR A 22 -21.60 6.64 -13.04
CA THR A 22 -21.35 5.98 -11.74
C THR A 22 -20.41 4.79 -11.90
N ALA A 23 -20.51 4.02 -12.99
CA ALA A 23 -19.61 2.91 -13.27
C ALA A 23 -18.17 3.37 -13.51
N VAL A 24 -17.98 4.46 -14.27
CA VAL A 24 -16.63 5.06 -14.49
C VAL A 24 -16.04 5.56 -13.17
N SER A 25 -16.84 6.25 -12.35
CA SER A 25 -16.37 6.71 -11.03
C SER A 25 -15.99 5.54 -10.13
N ALA A 26 -16.79 4.48 -10.07
CA ALA A 26 -16.48 3.29 -9.29
C ALA A 26 -15.22 2.57 -9.81
N PHE A 27 -15.04 2.48 -11.12
CA PHE A 27 -13.84 1.93 -11.75
C PHE A 27 -12.59 2.69 -11.29
N ILE A 28 -12.60 4.02 -11.37
CA ILE A 28 -11.47 4.87 -10.98
C ILE A 28 -11.18 4.73 -9.47
N ILE A 29 -12.22 4.71 -8.63
CA ILE A 29 -12.07 4.55 -7.18
C ILE A 29 -11.37 3.23 -6.84
N VAL A 30 -11.87 2.11 -7.37
CA VAL A 30 -11.29 0.78 -7.09
C VAL A 30 -9.87 0.68 -7.62
N LEU A 31 -9.63 1.18 -8.84
CA LEU A 31 -8.31 1.17 -9.46
C LEU A 31 -7.30 1.98 -8.63
N SER A 32 -7.66 3.20 -8.21
CA SER A 32 -6.78 4.07 -7.42
C SER A 32 -6.40 3.43 -6.08
N ILE A 33 -7.36 2.81 -5.38
CA ILE A 33 -7.10 2.13 -4.10
C ILE A 33 -6.21 0.90 -4.33
N SER A 34 -6.49 0.10 -5.36
CA SER A 34 -5.74 -1.12 -5.64
C SER A 34 -4.29 -0.83 -6.03
N ILE A 35 -4.05 0.23 -6.79
CA ILE A 35 -2.72 0.71 -7.14
C ILE A 35 -1.99 1.21 -5.90
N LEU A 36 -2.61 2.06 -5.09
CA LEU A 36 -2.01 2.58 -3.86
C LEU A 36 -1.62 1.46 -2.89
N SER A 37 -2.54 0.52 -2.65
CA SER A 37 -2.25 -0.66 -1.82
C SER A 37 -1.13 -1.52 -2.41
N GLY A 38 -1.05 -1.63 -3.74
CA GLY A 38 0.02 -2.32 -4.44
C GLY A 38 1.37 -1.66 -4.21
N PHE A 39 1.47 -0.34 -4.42
CA PHE A 39 2.70 0.41 -4.17
C PHE A 39 3.16 0.28 -2.72
N LYS A 40 2.27 0.46 -1.76
CA LYS A 40 2.59 0.31 -0.33
C LYS A 40 3.14 -1.08 -0.03
N THR A 41 2.47 -2.11 -0.51
CA THR A 41 2.86 -3.50 -0.27
C THR A 41 4.25 -3.80 -0.84
N GLU A 42 4.52 -3.41 -2.09
CA GLU A 42 5.82 -3.66 -2.72
C GLU A 42 6.95 -2.84 -2.08
N ILE A 43 6.69 -1.58 -1.73
CA ILE A 43 7.68 -0.74 -1.06
C ILE A 43 7.98 -1.25 0.35
N TYR A 44 6.96 -1.61 1.13
CA TYR A 44 7.21 -2.19 2.46
C TYR A 44 7.95 -3.53 2.39
N LYS A 45 7.65 -4.39 1.41
CA LYS A 45 8.44 -5.59 1.15
C LYS A 45 9.89 -5.26 0.79
N GLY A 46 10.11 -4.23 -0.04
CA GLY A 46 11.44 -3.76 -0.39
C GLY A 46 12.23 -3.28 0.82
N ILE A 47 11.63 -2.43 1.67
CA ILE A 47 12.25 -1.97 2.93
C ILE A 47 12.59 -3.17 3.83
N SER A 48 11.63 -4.09 4.01
CA SER A 48 11.81 -5.26 4.88
C SER A 48 12.90 -6.24 4.40
N LYS A 49 13.31 -6.18 3.11
CA LYS A 49 14.48 -6.93 2.61
C LYS A 49 15.80 -6.30 3.05
N ILE A 50 15.84 -4.98 3.28
CA ILE A 50 17.05 -4.22 3.60
C ILE A 50 17.23 -4.05 5.11
N CYS A 51 16.15 -3.75 5.83
CA CYS A 51 16.16 -3.57 7.27
C CYS A 51 14.79 -3.89 7.88
N ALA A 52 14.78 -4.23 9.17
CA ALA A 52 13.54 -4.34 9.93
C ALA A 52 12.90 -2.96 10.18
N GLU A 53 11.64 -2.95 10.56
CA GLU A 53 10.89 -1.74 10.87
C GLU A 53 11.50 -0.96 12.05
N VAL A 54 12.10 -1.66 13.02
CA VAL A 54 12.83 -1.07 14.15
C VAL A 54 14.14 -1.82 14.37
N CYS A 55 15.25 -1.09 14.49
CA CYS A 55 16.55 -1.64 14.87
C CYS A 55 16.90 -1.11 16.26
N LEU A 56 17.17 -2.02 17.20
CA LEU A 56 17.57 -1.72 18.57
C LEU A 56 19.08 -1.88 18.71
N TYR A 57 19.76 -0.85 19.20
CA TYR A 57 21.21 -0.81 19.41
C TYR A 57 21.51 -0.78 20.91
N ALA A 58 22.34 -1.69 21.36
CA ALA A 58 22.81 -1.67 22.75
C ALA A 58 23.75 -0.47 22.99
N PRO A 59 23.65 0.26 24.13
CA PRO A 59 24.37 1.50 24.33
C PRO A 59 25.88 1.33 24.46
N ASP A 60 26.37 0.30 25.13
CA ASP A 60 27.79 0.15 25.50
C ASP A 60 28.42 -1.20 25.11
N SER A 61 27.68 -2.06 24.45
CA SER A 61 28.15 -3.41 24.09
C SER A 61 27.41 -3.91 22.85
N ASN A 62 28.04 -4.82 22.12
CA ASN A 62 27.40 -5.55 21.03
C ASN A 62 26.67 -6.81 21.51
N THR A 63 26.45 -6.92 22.83
CA THR A 63 25.73 -8.02 23.49
C THR A 63 24.31 -7.58 23.83
N PHE A 64 23.37 -8.46 23.60
CA PHE A 64 21.97 -8.27 23.91
C PHE A 64 21.53 -9.25 24.99
N ASP A 65 20.71 -8.79 25.90
CA ASP A 65 20.18 -9.60 26.98
C ASP A 65 19.16 -10.62 26.43
N GLU A 66 19.36 -11.90 26.72
CA GLU A 66 18.45 -12.97 26.31
C GLU A 66 17.05 -12.81 26.88
N ASP A 67 16.90 -12.26 28.09
CA ASP A 67 15.60 -11.99 28.70
C ASP A 67 14.84 -10.90 27.94
N ILE A 68 15.54 -9.89 27.40
CA ILE A 68 14.96 -8.85 26.58
C ILE A 68 14.50 -9.44 25.22
N ILE A 69 15.32 -10.27 24.58
CA ILE A 69 14.95 -10.94 23.33
C ILE A 69 13.69 -11.79 23.55
N ALA A 70 13.67 -12.61 24.60
CA ALA A 70 12.52 -13.44 24.93
C ALA A 70 11.26 -12.63 25.27
N THR A 71 11.42 -11.41 25.79
CA THR A 71 10.30 -10.48 26.05
C THR A 71 9.76 -9.88 24.77
N LEU A 72 10.64 -9.45 23.88
CA LEU A 72 10.27 -8.94 22.56
C LEU A 72 9.55 -9.98 21.69
N GLU A 73 10.01 -11.24 21.72
CA GLU A 73 9.38 -12.34 20.97
C GLU A 73 7.95 -12.67 21.45
N LYS A 74 7.62 -12.36 22.72
CA LYS A 74 6.27 -12.53 23.27
C LYS A 74 5.32 -11.37 22.96
N ASP A 75 5.83 -10.25 22.46
CA ASP A 75 4.99 -9.10 22.12
C ASP A 75 4.15 -9.42 20.88
N LYS A 76 2.84 -9.30 21.02
CA LYS A 76 1.87 -9.55 19.93
C LYS A 76 2.01 -8.61 18.74
N ARG A 77 2.76 -7.53 18.85
CA ARG A 77 3.03 -6.55 17.78
C ARG A 77 4.20 -6.97 16.89
N ILE A 78 5.03 -7.89 17.40
CA ILE A 78 6.28 -8.30 16.78
C ILE A 78 6.09 -9.64 16.03
N GLU A 79 6.55 -9.68 14.80
CA GLU A 79 6.56 -10.86 13.94
C GLU A 79 7.80 -11.72 14.20
N SER A 80 8.98 -11.08 14.30
CA SER A 80 10.24 -11.74 14.58
C SER A 80 11.29 -10.75 15.09
N VAL A 81 12.24 -11.28 15.88
CA VAL A 81 13.42 -10.55 16.35
C VAL A 81 14.66 -11.30 15.86
N ARG A 82 15.63 -10.58 15.29
CA ARG A 82 16.87 -11.15 14.76
C ARG A 82 18.07 -10.31 15.15
N ALA A 83 19.17 -10.97 15.45
CA ALA A 83 20.46 -10.31 15.59
C ALA A 83 21.03 -9.98 14.20
N ALA A 84 21.49 -8.76 14.00
CA ALA A 84 22.04 -8.33 12.72
C ALA A 84 23.40 -7.67 12.87
N VAL A 85 24.28 -7.93 11.90
CA VAL A 85 25.58 -7.31 11.74
C VAL A 85 25.62 -6.59 10.40
N VAL A 86 26.02 -5.31 10.43
CA VAL A 86 26.08 -4.46 9.25
C VAL A 86 27.50 -3.89 9.14
N GLU A 87 28.16 -4.09 7.99
CA GLU A 87 29.55 -3.66 7.83
C GLU A 87 29.77 -3.05 6.44
N PRO A 88 30.24 -1.79 6.35
CA PRO A 88 30.63 -1.19 5.09
C PRO A 88 31.93 -1.82 4.56
N SER A 89 31.99 -1.99 3.25
CA SER A 89 33.08 -2.66 2.58
C SER A 89 33.25 -2.15 1.14
N ILE A 90 34.36 -2.49 0.52
CA ILE A 90 34.57 -2.31 -0.92
C ILE A 90 34.66 -3.71 -1.54
N LEU A 91 33.77 -4.01 -2.50
CA LEU A 91 33.83 -5.23 -3.30
C LEU A 91 34.61 -4.98 -4.59
N ARG A 92 35.44 -5.93 -4.93
CA ARG A 92 36.25 -5.94 -6.15
C ARG A 92 35.94 -7.17 -6.99
N SER A 93 35.75 -6.95 -8.30
CA SER A 93 35.66 -7.96 -9.33
C SER A 93 36.59 -7.56 -10.49
N GLY A 94 37.72 -8.26 -10.68
CA GLY A 94 38.70 -7.84 -11.66
C GLY A 94 39.24 -6.44 -11.42
N GLU A 95 38.95 -5.50 -12.36
CA GLU A 95 39.31 -4.08 -12.24
C GLU A 95 38.19 -3.21 -11.66
N SER A 96 36.97 -3.73 -11.56
CA SER A 96 35.82 -3.00 -11.02
C SER A 96 35.84 -2.99 -9.51
N LEU A 97 35.58 -1.82 -8.91
CA LEU A 97 35.51 -1.58 -7.47
C LEU A 97 34.19 -0.87 -7.13
N GLU A 98 33.46 -1.37 -6.13
CA GLU A 98 32.23 -0.74 -5.67
C GLU A 98 32.15 -0.72 -4.14
N GLY A 99 31.68 0.41 -3.59
CA GLY A 99 31.37 0.54 -2.17
C GLY A 99 30.07 -0.18 -1.85
N VAL A 100 30.10 -1.08 -0.86
CA VAL A 100 28.98 -1.97 -0.54
C VAL A 100 28.74 -1.99 0.96
N ILE A 101 27.48 -2.08 1.36
CA ILE A 101 27.11 -2.35 2.76
C ILE A 101 26.72 -3.82 2.86
N PHE A 102 27.47 -4.58 3.65
CA PHE A 102 27.13 -5.95 3.97
C PHE A 102 26.08 -6.00 5.08
N HIS A 103 25.02 -6.76 4.86
CA HIS A 103 24.01 -7.12 5.86
C HIS A 103 24.09 -8.62 6.16
N SER A 104 23.91 -8.99 7.42
CA SER A 104 23.81 -10.39 7.79
C SER A 104 22.50 -11.00 7.31
N ASP A 105 22.58 -12.21 6.73
CA ASP A 105 21.43 -13.01 6.31
C ASP A 105 21.57 -14.43 6.87
N GLU A 106 20.59 -14.86 7.66
CA GLU A 106 20.57 -16.21 8.25
C GLU A 106 20.31 -17.30 7.22
N SER A 107 19.77 -16.94 6.04
CA SER A 107 19.54 -17.91 4.97
C SER A 107 20.83 -18.39 4.30
N ILE A 108 21.96 -17.68 4.53
CA ILE A 108 23.27 -18.03 4.02
C ILE A 108 24.00 -18.85 5.11
N SER A 109 23.98 -20.16 4.94
CA SER A 109 24.63 -21.10 5.89
C SER A 109 26.05 -21.49 5.52
N GLU A 110 26.40 -21.36 4.24
CA GLU A 110 27.76 -21.67 3.77
C GLU A 110 28.71 -20.51 4.06
N LYS A 111 29.88 -20.86 4.56
CA LYS A 111 30.93 -19.88 4.89
C LYS A 111 31.49 -19.21 3.64
N LEU A 112 31.71 -17.89 3.75
CA LEU A 112 32.25 -17.07 2.67
C LEU A 112 31.39 -17.07 1.39
N HIS A 113 30.09 -17.31 1.52
CA HIS A 113 29.11 -17.13 0.47
C HIS A 113 28.35 -15.83 0.65
N ILE A 114 28.00 -15.18 -0.47
CA ILE A 114 27.25 -13.93 -0.48
C ILE A 114 26.14 -13.96 -1.51
N LYS A 115 25.08 -13.23 -1.21
CA LYS A 115 24.05 -12.85 -2.19
C LYS A 115 24.25 -11.38 -2.53
N ILE A 116 24.23 -11.06 -3.81
CA ILE A 116 24.38 -9.70 -4.31
C ILE A 116 23.14 -9.29 -5.09
N THR A 117 22.89 -7.99 -5.17
CA THR A 117 21.77 -7.45 -5.95
C THR A 117 22.09 -7.46 -7.45
N GLU A 118 21.07 -7.46 -8.32
CA GLU A 118 21.28 -7.41 -9.77
C GLU A 118 22.02 -6.15 -10.21
N SER A 119 21.79 -5.00 -9.59
CA SER A 119 22.50 -3.75 -9.90
C SER A 119 23.99 -3.89 -9.59
N LEU A 120 24.32 -4.45 -8.42
CA LEU A 120 25.70 -4.70 -8.02
C LEU A 120 26.37 -5.73 -8.94
N ALA A 121 25.66 -6.80 -9.30
CA ALA A 121 26.16 -7.82 -10.22
C ALA A 121 26.48 -7.22 -11.60
N ARG A 122 25.61 -6.33 -12.12
CA ARG A 122 25.84 -5.63 -13.39
C ARG A 122 27.05 -4.69 -13.33
N THR A 123 27.18 -3.91 -12.25
CA THR A 123 28.30 -2.95 -12.09
C THR A 123 29.63 -3.67 -11.96
N LEU A 124 29.67 -4.76 -11.22
CA LEU A 124 30.87 -5.58 -11.03
C LEU A 124 31.11 -6.61 -12.16
N SER A 125 30.17 -6.72 -13.13
CA SER A 125 30.14 -7.77 -14.15
C SER A 125 30.30 -9.17 -13.54
N ALA A 126 29.65 -9.40 -12.40
CA ALA A 126 29.77 -10.62 -11.62
C ALA A 126 28.58 -11.56 -11.91
N HIS A 127 28.88 -12.86 -11.92
CA HIS A 127 27.92 -13.94 -12.15
C HIS A 127 27.85 -14.88 -10.95
N LYS A 128 26.85 -15.73 -10.92
CA LYS A 128 26.74 -16.79 -9.92
C LYS A 128 27.98 -17.70 -9.95
N ASN A 129 28.49 -18.03 -8.77
CA ASN A 129 29.74 -18.77 -8.51
C ASN A 129 31.04 -18.00 -8.79
N ASP A 130 30.99 -16.72 -9.15
CA ASP A 130 32.21 -15.90 -9.23
C ASP A 130 32.75 -15.61 -7.82
N THR A 131 34.06 -15.42 -7.74
CA THR A 131 34.72 -15.02 -6.48
C THR A 131 34.99 -13.53 -6.48
N LEU A 132 34.42 -12.83 -5.48
CA LEU A 132 34.63 -11.41 -5.26
C LEU A 132 35.51 -11.17 -4.05
N THR A 133 36.39 -10.18 -4.14
CA THR A 133 37.24 -9.78 -3.02
C THR A 133 36.65 -8.61 -2.28
N ALA A 134 36.35 -8.77 -0.98
CA ALA A 134 35.86 -7.74 -0.11
C ALA A 134 36.97 -7.14 0.76
N TYR A 135 37.06 -5.81 0.78
CA TYR A 135 37.97 -5.04 1.59
C TYR A 135 37.20 -4.33 2.69
N PHE A 136 37.34 -4.80 3.91
CA PHE A 136 36.73 -4.20 5.09
C PHE A 136 37.69 -3.21 5.71
N ILE A 137 37.26 -1.94 5.81
CA ILE A 137 38.09 -0.83 6.28
C ILE A 137 37.70 -0.56 7.73
N GLY A 138 38.56 -1.01 8.66
CA GLY A 138 38.48 -0.73 10.09
C GLY A 138 39.85 -0.32 10.62
N ASP A 139 40.13 -0.55 11.90
CA ASP A 139 41.45 -0.29 12.50
C ASP A 139 42.58 -1.04 11.76
N ASN A 140 42.24 -2.22 11.24
CA ASN A 140 43.12 -3.00 10.34
C ASN A 140 42.30 -3.42 9.12
N MET A 141 42.84 -3.19 7.92
CA MET A 141 42.23 -3.65 6.69
C MET A 141 42.15 -5.19 6.68
N LYS A 142 40.92 -5.71 6.57
CA LYS A 142 40.69 -7.16 6.45
C LYS A 142 40.24 -7.47 5.02
N VAL A 143 40.86 -8.44 4.40
CA VAL A 143 40.53 -8.89 3.04
C VAL A 143 39.92 -10.28 3.12
N ARG A 144 38.78 -10.47 2.43
CA ARG A 144 38.12 -11.78 2.34
C ARG A 144 37.60 -12.00 0.92
N ASN A 145 37.69 -13.25 0.49
CA ASN A 145 37.13 -13.67 -0.78
C ASN A 145 35.80 -14.36 -0.52
N PHE A 146 34.77 -13.89 -1.20
CA PHE A 146 33.43 -14.44 -1.12
C PHE A 146 33.01 -15.01 -2.47
N VAL A 147 32.25 -16.09 -2.44
CA VAL A 147 31.66 -16.72 -3.63
C VAL A 147 30.22 -16.20 -3.76
N VAL A 148 29.82 -15.81 -4.94
CA VAL A 148 28.44 -15.37 -5.21
C VAL A 148 27.52 -16.60 -5.25
N GLU A 149 26.74 -16.81 -4.21
CA GLU A 149 25.79 -17.91 -4.11
C GLU A 149 24.57 -17.66 -4.99
N ASP A 150 24.06 -16.42 -4.96
CA ASP A 150 22.87 -16.05 -5.73
C ASP A 150 22.83 -14.55 -6.05
N ILE A 151 22.10 -14.21 -7.10
CA ILE A 151 21.84 -12.82 -7.50
C ILE A 151 20.36 -12.55 -7.27
N ILE A 152 20.08 -11.65 -6.34
CA ILE A 152 18.71 -11.30 -5.95
C ILE A 152 18.25 -10.05 -6.68
N GLU A 153 16.94 -9.97 -6.93
CA GLU A 153 16.32 -8.73 -7.44
C GLU A 153 16.64 -7.55 -6.53
N ASP A 154 16.94 -6.42 -7.16
CA ASP A 154 17.19 -5.19 -6.41
C ASP A 154 15.96 -4.89 -5.53
N PRO A 155 16.16 -4.71 -4.20
CA PRO A 155 15.11 -4.14 -3.40
C PRO A 155 14.74 -2.77 -3.99
N ALA A 156 13.46 -2.53 -4.19
CA ALA A 156 12.94 -1.34 -4.87
C ALA A 156 13.42 0.03 -4.32
N LEU A 157 14.23 0.03 -3.29
CA LEU A 157 14.56 1.17 -2.44
C LEU A 157 16.06 1.46 -2.31
N ILE A 158 16.89 0.75 -3.06
CA ILE A 158 18.33 1.05 -3.01
C ILE A 158 18.55 2.38 -3.72
N ASP A 159 18.96 3.39 -2.93
CA ASP A 159 19.59 4.57 -3.48
C ASP A 159 20.72 4.10 -4.41
N LYS A 160 20.82 4.65 -5.62
CA LYS A 160 21.82 4.28 -6.63
C LYS A 160 23.25 4.28 -6.08
N ASN A 161 23.46 4.92 -4.94
CA ASN A 161 24.77 5.05 -4.28
C ASN A 161 24.99 4.05 -3.14
N ALA A 162 24.01 3.26 -2.73
CA ALA A 162 24.14 2.30 -1.64
C ALA A 162 23.94 0.89 -2.17
N GLN A 163 25.01 0.28 -2.66
CA GLN A 163 25.02 -1.13 -3.06
C GLN A 163 24.98 -2.02 -1.81
N ILE A 164 24.14 -3.04 -1.82
CA ILE A 164 23.97 -3.96 -0.69
C ILE A 164 24.38 -5.37 -1.09
N ALA A 165 25.10 -6.04 -0.19
CA ALA A 165 25.40 -7.45 -0.27
C ALA A 165 24.96 -8.14 1.02
N PHE A 166 24.60 -9.40 0.95
CA PHE A 166 24.21 -10.22 2.09
C PHE A 166 25.24 -11.32 2.31
N ALA A 167 25.63 -11.52 3.58
CA ALA A 167 26.58 -12.55 3.97
C ALA A 167 26.10 -13.25 5.25
N GLY A 168 26.63 -14.45 5.51
CA GLY A 168 26.32 -15.14 6.76
C GLY A 168 26.77 -14.35 7.99
N ILE A 169 25.94 -14.31 9.05
CA ILE A 169 26.23 -13.53 10.25
C ILE A 169 27.59 -13.90 10.87
N SER A 170 27.97 -15.18 10.86
CA SER A 170 29.24 -15.66 11.41
C SER A 170 30.47 -15.11 10.67
N ASP A 171 30.36 -14.85 9.37
CA ASP A 171 31.46 -14.29 8.58
C ASP A 171 31.63 -12.80 8.88
N LEU A 172 30.52 -12.06 8.98
CA LEU A 172 30.57 -10.63 9.34
C LEU A 172 31.03 -10.43 10.80
N GLN A 173 30.60 -11.29 11.73
CA GLN A 173 31.12 -11.27 13.12
C GLN A 173 32.65 -11.43 13.17
N ARG A 174 33.20 -12.39 12.40
CA ARG A 174 34.66 -12.59 12.31
C ARG A 174 35.39 -11.40 11.70
N VAL A 175 34.78 -10.79 10.68
CA VAL A 175 35.36 -9.60 10.06
C VAL A 175 35.40 -8.45 11.06
N LYS A 176 34.33 -8.23 11.79
CA LYS A 176 34.21 -7.16 12.78
C LYS A 176 34.93 -7.44 14.09
N GLY A 177 35.27 -8.69 14.33
CA GLY A 177 35.92 -9.12 15.58
C GLY A 177 34.94 -9.35 16.72
N LEU A 178 33.67 -9.54 16.39
CA LEU A 178 32.62 -9.88 17.33
C LEU A 178 32.67 -11.36 17.72
N ARG A 179 32.25 -11.67 18.94
CA ARG A 179 32.09 -13.04 19.42
C ARG A 179 30.78 -13.63 18.93
N THR A 180 30.69 -14.94 18.97
CA THR A 180 29.41 -15.63 18.70
C THR A 180 28.36 -15.16 19.70
N GLY A 181 27.21 -14.68 19.21
CA GLY A 181 26.14 -14.09 20.03
C GLY A 181 26.18 -12.54 20.13
N GLU A 182 27.28 -11.91 19.72
CA GLU A 182 27.34 -10.45 19.61
C GLU A 182 26.82 -9.99 18.26
N ALA A 183 26.12 -8.83 18.21
CA ALA A 183 25.58 -8.23 17.01
C ALA A 183 25.60 -6.71 17.10
N ASP A 184 25.44 -6.02 15.97
CA ASP A 184 25.35 -4.56 15.96
C ASP A 184 24.00 -4.07 16.44
N CYS A 185 22.93 -4.77 16.05
CA CYS A 185 21.57 -4.42 16.43
C CYS A 185 20.67 -5.65 16.49
N LEU A 186 19.56 -5.51 17.19
CA LEU A 186 18.42 -6.41 17.07
C LEU A 186 17.44 -5.80 16.04
N GLU A 187 17.21 -6.53 14.97
CA GLU A 187 16.17 -6.22 14.00
C GLU A 187 14.83 -6.73 14.49
N VAL A 188 13.93 -5.80 14.78
CA VAL A 188 12.56 -6.10 15.21
C VAL A 188 11.62 -5.89 14.04
N ARG A 189 11.03 -6.97 13.54
CA ARG A 189 10.04 -6.96 12.49
C ARG A 189 8.65 -6.88 13.08
N LEU A 190 7.86 -5.91 12.62
CA LEU A 190 6.49 -5.72 13.06
C LEU A 190 5.52 -6.52 12.17
N LEU A 191 4.36 -6.84 12.74
CA LEU A 191 3.28 -7.46 11.97
C LEU A 191 2.90 -6.61 10.75
N PRO A 192 2.46 -7.21 9.63
CA PRO A 192 2.12 -6.49 8.39
C PRO A 192 1.14 -5.34 8.57
N ALA A 193 0.22 -5.44 9.53
CA ALA A 193 -0.76 -4.40 9.84
C ALA A 193 -0.16 -3.17 10.54
N LEU A 194 1.08 -3.25 11.06
CA LEU A 194 1.74 -2.20 11.84
C LEU A 194 2.96 -1.60 11.10
N LYS A 195 3.10 -1.85 9.81
CA LYS A 195 4.23 -1.37 9.00
C LYS A 195 4.03 0.05 8.45
N ASP A 196 2.93 0.71 8.80
CA ASP A 196 2.69 2.10 8.46
C ASP A 196 3.54 3.06 9.32
N ARG A 197 3.83 4.25 8.78
CA ARG A 197 4.66 5.27 9.44
C ARG A 197 4.20 5.62 10.85
N ARG A 198 2.88 5.73 11.07
CA ARG A 198 2.32 6.12 12.36
C ARG A 198 2.56 5.05 13.42
N SER A 199 2.31 3.80 13.07
CA SER A 199 2.54 2.65 13.96
C SER A 199 4.01 2.48 14.29
N ILE A 200 4.90 2.54 13.29
CA ILE A 200 6.35 2.43 13.51
C ILE A 200 6.86 3.55 14.42
N ASN A 201 6.44 4.80 14.18
CA ASN A 201 6.86 5.95 14.99
C ASN A 201 6.28 5.95 16.41
N ALA A 202 5.17 5.26 16.65
CA ALA A 202 4.62 5.05 17.99
C ALA A 202 5.37 3.91 18.72
N ILE A 203 5.61 2.78 18.05
CA ILE A 203 6.18 1.58 18.65
C ILE A 203 7.69 1.73 18.92
N ALA A 204 8.45 2.36 18.01
CA ALA A 204 9.90 2.46 18.18
C ALA A 204 10.35 3.14 19.48
N PRO A 205 9.80 4.30 19.92
CA PRO A 205 10.16 4.89 21.21
C PRO A 205 9.65 4.07 22.40
N GLU A 206 8.53 3.36 22.29
CA GLU A 206 8.06 2.44 23.33
C GLU A 206 9.04 1.29 23.56
N LEU A 207 9.48 0.65 22.47
CA LEU A 207 10.49 -0.41 22.55
C LEU A 207 11.82 0.10 23.09
N ALA A 208 12.23 1.33 22.72
CA ALA A 208 13.43 1.94 23.30
C ALA A 208 13.32 2.13 24.82
N TYR A 209 12.15 2.56 25.29
CA TYR A 209 11.90 2.75 26.71
C TYR A 209 11.83 1.41 27.48
N GLU A 210 11.14 0.42 26.92
CA GLU A 210 10.97 -0.91 27.54
C GLU A 210 12.29 -1.68 27.64
N THR A 211 13.14 -1.57 26.61
CA THR A 211 14.42 -2.32 26.52
C THR A 211 15.61 -1.57 27.09
N GLY A 212 15.52 -0.23 27.20
CA GLY A 212 16.67 0.63 27.48
C GLY A 212 17.67 0.74 26.30
N TYR A 213 17.34 0.18 25.14
CA TYR A 213 18.18 0.24 23.94
C TYR A 213 17.80 1.45 23.07
N ARG A 214 18.76 1.91 22.28
CA ARG A 214 18.50 2.98 21.31
C ARG A 214 17.75 2.41 20.11
N ALA A 215 16.52 2.82 19.88
CA ALA A 215 15.76 2.45 18.70
C ALA A 215 16.00 3.40 17.52
N ILE A 216 16.23 2.85 16.34
CA ILE A 216 16.23 3.55 15.06
C ILE A 216 15.17 2.91 14.19
N SER A 217 14.15 3.68 13.83
CA SER A 217 13.07 3.19 12.97
C SER A 217 13.44 3.25 11.48
N SER A 218 12.83 2.40 10.68
CA SER A 218 12.94 2.45 9.20
C SER A 218 12.44 3.79 8.64
N THR A 219 11.47 4.42 9.30
CA THR A 219 10.96 5.75 8.94
C THR A 219 12.00 6.85 9.13
N ALA A 220 12.86 6.74 10.16
CA ALA A 220 13.97 7.65 10.37
C ALA A 220 15.14 7.38 9.42
N ARG A 221 15.30 6.12 8.99
CA ARG A 221 16.36 5.72 8.04
C ARG A 221 16.02 6.08 6.59
N PHE A 222 14.74 5.97 6.20
CA PHE A 222 14.25 6.23 4.84
C PHE A 222 13.12 7.28 4.81
N PRO A 223 13.33 8.50 5.34
CA PRO A 223 12.25 9.48 5.48
C PRO A 223 11.63 9.86 4.14
N ALA A 224 12.45 10.04 3.10
CA ALA A 224 11.98 10.44 1.77
C ALA A 224 10.98 9.45 1.15
N ILE A 225 11.15 8.16 1.42
CA ILE A 225 10.26 7.11 0.90
C ILE A 225 8.91 7.15 1.60
N TYR A 226 8.93 7.28 2.93
CA TYR A 226 7.70 7.39 3.70
C TYR A 226 6.96 8.71 3.41
N ASP A 227 7.66 9.82 3.21
CA ASP A 227 7.08 11.10 2.77
C ASP A 227 6.41 10.96 1.40
N TRP A 228 7.06 10.28 0.46
CA TRP A 228 6.50 10.00 -0.86
C TRP A 228 5.23 9.13 -0.79
N LEU A 229 5.21 8.10 0.06
CA LEU A 229 4.02 7.28 0.29
C LEU A 229 2.85 8.08 0.88
N GLU A 230 3.12 9.01 1.80
CA GLU A 230 2.08 9.90 2.35
C GLU A 230 1.49 10.84 1.28
N ILE A 231 2.33 11.34 0.35
CA ILE A 231 1.85 12.13 -0.79
C ILE A 231 0.94 11.29 -1.69
N LEU A 232 1.27 10.03 -1.94
CA LEU A 232 0.41 9.13 -2.70
C LEU A 232 -0.94 8.92 -1.99
N ASP A 233 -0.96 8.74 -0.67
CA ASP A 233 -2.20 8.64 0.12
C ASP A 233 -3.07 9.87 -0.06
N ALA A 234 -2.50 11.06 0.08
CA ALA A 234 -3.22 12.32 -0.07
C ALA A 234 -3.82 12.48 -1.47
N ASN A 235 -3.05 12.12 -2.52
CA ASN A 235 -3.51 12.16 -3.90
C ASN A 235 -4.69 11.21 -4.14
N VAL A 236 -4.65 9.98 -3.61
CA VAL A 236 -5.74 9.02 -3.75
C VAL A 236 -6.99 9.49 -3.01
N ILE A 237 -6.86 10.03 -1.80
CA ILE A 237 -7.98 10.61 -1.06
C ILE A 237 -8.64 11.75 -1.87
N LEU A 238 -7.84 12.62 -2.48
CA LEU A 238 -8.33 13.70 -3.34
C LEU A 238 -9.11 13.13 -4.55
N ILE A 239 -8.58 12.11 -5.20
CA ILE A 239 -9.26 11.44 -6.32
C ILE A 239 -10.58 10.82 -5.87
N LEU A 240 -10.61 10.14 -4.71
CA LEU A 240 -11.82 9.56 -4.15
C LEU A 240 -12.91 10.61 -3.91
N ILE A 241 -12.56 11.75 -3.28
CA ILE A 241 -13.48 12.85 -3.05
C ILE A 241 -14.02 13.40 -4.37
N LEU A 242 -13.12 13.67 -5.33
CA LEU A 242 -13.50 14.20 -6.63
C LEU A 242 -14.43 13.25 -7.38
N MET A 243 -14.15 11.95 -7.39
CA MET A 243 -14.98 10.95 -8.04
C MET A 243 -16.34 10.79 -7.38
N CYS A 244 -16.42 10.88 -6.04
CA CYS A 244 -17.71 10.91 -5.32
C CYS A 244 -18.55 12.14 -5.71
N ILE A 245 -17.93 13.31 -5.84
CA ILE A 245 -18.59 14.54 -6.27
C ILE A 245 -19.10 14.39 -7.70
N VAL A 246 -18.26 13.94 -8.63
CA VAL A 246 -18.63 13.75 -10.06
C VAL A 246 -19.77 12.74 -10.19
N ALA A 247 -19.68 11.59 -9.52
CA ALA A 247 -20.74 10.58 -9.51
C ALA A 247 -22.06 11.15 -8.97
N GLY A 248 -21.99 11.92 -7.89
CA GLY A 248 -23.14 12.56 -7.28
C GLY A 248 -23.80 13.60 -8.20
N PHE A 249 -23.03 14.50 -8.81
CA PHE A 249 -23.55 15.48 -9.77
C PHE A 249 -24.18 14.82 -11.00
N ASN A 250 -23.54 13.80 -11.55
CA ASN A 250 -24.09 13.06 -12.69
C ASN A 250 -25.41 12.36 -12.30
N MET A 251 -25.49 11.83 -11.10
CA MET A 251 -26.71 11.19 -10.61
C MET A 251 -27.84 12.20 -10.36
N VAL A 252 -27.52 13.38 -9.77
CA VAL A 252 -28.49 14.48 -9.59
C VAL A 252 -29.00 14.96 -10.93
N SER A 253 -28.14 15.16 -11.93
CA SER A 253 -28.55 15.59 -13.28
C SER A 253 -29.46 14.55 -13.94
N GLY A 254 -29.09 13.27 -13.88
CA GLY A 254 -29.93 12.19 -14.39
C GLY A 254 -31.29 12.11 -13.67
N PHE A 255 -31.31 12.39 -12.37
CA PHE A 255 -32.51 12.44 -11.56
C PHE A 255 -33.44 13.63 -11.95
N LEU A 256 -32.91 14.83 -12.18
CA LEU A 256 -33.67 16.00 -12.65
C LEU A 256 -34.28 15.72 -14.03
N ILE A 257 -33.55 15.14 -14.96
CA ILE A 257 -34.06 14.75 -16.28
C ILE A 257 -35.20 13.72 -16.12
N LEU A 258 -35.08 12.77 -15.19
CA LEU A 258 -36.15 11.80 -14.92
C LEU A 258 -37.41 12.49 -14.43
N ILE A 259 -37.32 13.42 -13.47
CA ILE A 259 -38.45 14.17 -12.97
C ILE A 259 -39.16 14.91 -14.10
N MET A 260 -38.40 15.63 -14.93
CA MET A 260 -38.94 16.37 -16.08
C MET A 260 -39.69 15.45 -17.06
N ARG A 261 -39.15 14.27 -17.34
CA ARG A 261 -39.80 13.26 -18.21
C ARG A 261 -41.00 12.57 -17.59
N SER A 262 -41.07 12.53 -16.28
CA SER A 262 -42.13 11.84 -15.53
C SER A 262 -43.20 12.79 -14.96
N THR A 263 -43.21 14.05 -15.38
CA THR A 263 -44.13 15.09 -14.85
C THR A 263 -45.60 14.65 -14.95
N SER A 264 -46.02 14.11 -16.11
CA SER A 264 -47.38 13.59 -16.27
C SER A 264 -47.70 12.45 -15.32
N THR A 265 -46.79 11.55 -15.11
CA THR A 265 -46.94 10.43 -14.15
C THR A 265 -47.00 10.94 -12.73
N ILE A 266 -46.19 11.95 -12.37
CA ILE A 266 -46.23 12.59 -11.04
C ILE A 266 -47.58 13.23 -10.78
N VAL A 267 -48.11 13.99 -11.75
CA VAL A 267 -49.44 14.61 -11.67
C VAL A 267 -50.52 13.55 -11.49
N THR A 268 -50.51 12.48 -12.27
CA THR A 268 -51.49 11.38 -12.15
C THR A 268 -51.41 10.72 -10.77
N LEU A 269 -50.22 10.44 -10.26
CA LEU A 269 -50.04 9.83 -8.93
C LEU A 269 -50.51 10.76 -7.81
N SER A 270 -50.27 12.08 -7.96
CA SER A 270 -50.74 13.07 -7.02
C SER A 270 -52.27 13.17 -7.04
N ALA A 271 -52.90 13.13 -8.22
CA ALA A 271 -54.35 13.11 -8.38
C ALA A 271 -55.01 11.85 -7.78
N LEU A 272 -54.29 10.74 -7.74
CA LEU A 272 -54.66 9.49 -7.07
C LEU A 272 -54.44 9.51 -5.54
N GLY A 273 -54.03 10.67 -4.98
CA GLY A 273 -53.84 10.86 -3.53
C GLY A 273 -52.46 10.47 -3.01
N MET A 274 -51.47 10.30 -3.87
CA MET A 274 -50.11 9.99 -3.43
C MET A 274 -49.38 11.24 -2.94
N ASN A 275 -48.92 11.21 -1.69
CA ASN A 275 -48.21 12.33 -1.09
C ASN A 275 -46.81 12.53 -1.77
N PHE A 276 -46.38 13.79 -1.94
CA PHE A 276 -45.08 14.15 -2.54
C PHE A 276 -43.89 13.52 -1.82
N LYS A 277 -43.98 13.25 -0.51
CA LYS A 277 -42.97 12.50 0.24
C LYS A 277 -42.84 11.04 -0.28
N GLN A 278 -43.96 10.42 -0.63
CA GLN A 278 -43.98 9.05 -1.18
C GLN A 278 -43.43 9.02 -2.61
N ILE A 279 -43.78 10.06 -3.40
CA ILE A 279 -43.21 10.25 -4.74
C ILE A 279 -41.70 10.41 -4.66
N GLY A 280 -41.16 11.27 -3.78
CA GLY A 280 -39.74 11.45 -3.53
C GLY A 280 -39.05 10.15 -3.11
N LYS A 281 -39.68 9.37 -2.22
CA LYS A 281 -39.18 8.04 -1.82
C LYS A 281 -39.10 7.06 -2.99
N THR A 282 -40.09 7.08 -3.88
CA THR A 282 -40.07 6.24 -5.10
C THR A 282 -38.86 6.56 -5.99
N PHE A 283 -38.60 7.83 -6.23
CA PHE A 283 -37.47 8.28 -7.03
C PHE A 283 -36.11 8.00 -6.36
N LEU A 284 -36.03 8.11 -5.02
CA LEU A 284 -34.84 7.76 -4.28
C LEU A 284 -34.53 6.26 -4.41
N ILE A 285 -35.53 5.39 -4.36
CA ILE A 285 -35.37 3.93 -4.59
C ILE A 285 -34.83 3.66 -6.00
N LEU A 286 -35.35 4.38 -7.01
CA LEU A 286 -34.84 4.27 -8.39
C LEU A 286 -33.38 4.71 -8.51
N ALA A 287 -33.01 5.81 -7.83
CA ALA A 287 -31.64 6.28 -7.78
C ALA A 287 -30.71 5.25 -7.12
N CYS A 288 -31.11 4.69 -5.96
CA CYS A 288 -30.38 3.61 -5.30
C CYS A 288 -30.12 2.42 -6.24
N GLY A 289 -31.17 1.97 -6.94
CA GLY A 289 -31.06 0.86 -7.88
C GLY A 289 -30.13 1.16 -9.05
N SER A 290 -30.13 2.39 -9.57
CA SER A 290 -29.23 2.81 -10.65
C SER A 290 -27.78 2.94 -10.20
N THR A 291 -27.55 3.52 -9.02
CA THR A 291 -26.24 3.64 -8.39
C THR A 291 -25.65 2.25 -8.13
N LEU A 292 -26.42 1.33 -7.58
CA LEU A 292 -25.97 -0.03 -7.32
C LEU A 292 -25.56 -0.75 -8.60
N LYS A 293 -26.33 -0.61 -9.69
CA LYS A 293 -25.94 -1.16 -11.00
C LYS A 293 -24.64 -0.53 -11.54
N GLY A 294 -24.48 0.77 -11.40
CA GLY A 294 -23.26 1.48 -11.77
C GLY A 294 -22.05 0.96 -11.00
N LEU A 295 -22.19 0.87 -9.66
CA LEU A 295 -21.13 0.32 -8.80
C LEU A 295 -20.76 -1.11 -9.19
N LEU A 296 -21.74 -1.99 -9.42
CA LEU A 296 -21.47 -3.38 -9.82
C LEU A 296 -20.71 -3.46 -11.15
N ILE A 297 -21.11 -2.70 -12.16
CA ILE A 297 -20.44 -2.67 -13.46
C ILE A 297 -19.02 -2.09 -13.30
N GLY A 298 -18.87 -0.97 -12.59
CA GLY A 298 -17.59 -0.33 -12.35
C GLY A 298 -16.61 -1.23 -11.59
N ASN A 299 -17.07 -1.89 -10.52
CA ASN A 299 -16.27 -2.86 -9.78
C ASN A 299 -15.86 -4.06 -10.64
N ALA A 300 -16.80 -4.64 -11.41
CA ALA A 300 -16.49 -5.79 -12.26
C ALA A 300 -15.42 -5.44 -13.31
N THR A 301 -15.54 -4.28 -13.95
CA THR A 301 -14.54 -3.82 -14.94
C THR A 301 -13.20 -3.48 -14.29
N ALA A 302 -13.20 -2.87 -13.10
CA ALA A 302 -11.98 -2.58 -12.36
C ALA A 302 -11.25 -3.85 -11.90
N LEU A 303 -11.98 -4.81 -11.33
CA LEU A 303 -11.41 -6.09 -10.94
C LEU A 303 -10.84 -6.86 -12.12
N LEU A 304 -11.55 -6.88 -13.25
CA LEU A 304 -11.04 -7.50 -14.48
C LEU A 304 -9.72 -6.86 -14.92
N PHE A 305 -9.65 -5.53 -14.94
CA PHE A 305 -8.44 -4.81 -15.28
C PHE A 305 -7.30 -5.14 -14.31
N CYS A 306 -7.57 -5.12 -13.00
CA CYS A 306 -6.60 -5.45 -11.95
C CYS A 306 -6.04 -6.87 -12.11
N ILE A 307 -6.90 -7.85 -12.39
CA ILE A 307 -6.50 -9.26 -12.61
C ILE A 307 -5.62 -9.36 -13.87
N ILE A 308 -6.01 -8.73 -14.96
CA ILE A 308 -5.22 -8.73 -16.19
C ILE A 308 -3.83 -8.13 -15.92
N GLN A 309 -3.75 -6.98 -15.27
CA GLN A 309 -2.48 -6.33 -14.94
C GLN A 309 -1.63 -7.20 -14.01
N ALA A 310 -2.22 -7.81 -12.97
CA ALA A 310 -1.52 -8.67 -12.03
C ALA A 310 -0.95 -9.94 -12.69
N CYS A 311 -1.61 -10.48 -13.73
CA CYS A 311 -1.16 -11.66 -14.45
C CYS A 311 -0.16 -11.35 -15.57
N THR A 312 -0.32 -10.22 -16.25
CA THR A 312 0.45 -9.91 -17.48
C THR A 312 1.57 -8.91 -17.27
N HIS A 313 1.51 -8.10 -16.20
CA HIS A 313 2.45 -7.01 -15.92
C HIS A 313 2.68 -6.11 -17.15
N PHE A 314 1.61 -5.87 -17.97
CA PHE A 314 1.74 -5.15 -19.23
C PHE A 314 2.08 -3.67 -19.04
N LEU A 315 1.67 -3.05 -17.91
CA LEU A 315 2.06 -1.70 -17.54
C LEU A 315 3.38 -1.75 -16.78
N LYS A 316 4.47 -1.56 -17.52
CA LYS A 316 5.82 -1.45 -16.95
C LYS A 316 6.06 -0.02 -16.48
N LEU A 317 6.79 0.13 -15.39
CA LEU A 317 7.23 1.39 -14.82
C LEU A 317 8.76 1.44 -14.81
N ASP A 318 9.29 2.66 -14.78
CA ASP A 318 10.73 2.86 -14.61
C ASP A 318 11.08 2.73 -13.12
N PRO A 319 11.88 1.72 -12.72
CA PRO A 319 12.26 1.53 -11.33
C PRO A 319 13.00 2.73 -10.72
N GLN A 320 13.64 3.54 -11.56
CA GLN A 320 14.40 4.70 -11.12
C GLN A 320 13.52 5.83 -10.58
N ASN A 321 12.28 5.93 -11.10
CA ASN A 321 11.34 6.99 -10.73
C ASN A 321 10.24 6.50 -9.78
N TYR A 322 9.88 5.22 -9.85
CA TYR A 322 8.72 4.66 -9.15
C TYR A 322 9.06 3.57 -8.13
N PHE A 323 10.32 3.22 -7.96
CA PHE A 323 10.80 2.16 -7.06
C PHE A 323 10.23 0.77 -7.34
N VAL A 324 9.54 0.57 -8.46
CA VAL A 324 8.95 -0.70 -8.90
C VAL A 324 9.06 -0.84 -10.41
N SER A 325 9.24 -2.07 -10.91
CA SER A 325 9.44 -2.36 -12.34
C SER A 325 8.14 -2.43 -13.14
N TYR A 326 7.01 -2.61 -12.49
CA TYR A 326 5.67 -2.67 -13.09
C TYR A 326 4.65 -2.05 -12.15
N LEU A 327 3.45 -1.73 -12.67
CA LEU A 327 2.37 -1.17 -11.87
C LEU A 327 1.88 -2.23 -10.87
N PRO A 328 2.19 -2.09 -9.58
CA PRO A 328 1.79 -3.07 -8.58
C PRO A 328 0.30 -2.92 -8.28
N ILE A 329 -0.39 -4.05 -8.17
CA ILE A 329 -1.80 -4.10 -7.80
C ILE A 329 -1.98 -5.03 -6.61
N HIS A 330 -2.57 -4.51 -5.55
CA HIS A 330 -3.00 -5.31 -4.41
C HIS A 330 -4.48 -5.08 -4.15
N LEU A 331 -5.26 -6.17 -4.18
CA LEU A 331 -6.71 -6.11 -3.97
C LEU A 331 -7.03 -6.34 -2.50
N ASP A 332 -7.25 -5.25 -1.77
CA ASP A 332 -7.77 -5.30 -0.41
C ASP A 332 -9.29 -5.22 -0.43
N ALA A 333 -9.94 -6.36 -0.19
CA ALA A 333 -11.40 -6.47 -0.22
C ALA A 333 -12.08 -5.53 0.79
N VAL A 334 -11.48 -5.32 1.96
CA VAL A 334 -12.04 -4.46 3.02
C VAL A 334 -12.05 -3.01 2.58
N GLN A 335 -10.91 -2.52 2.05
CA GLN A 335 -10.79 -1.14 1.56
C GLN A 335 -11.73 -0.89 0.38
N ILE A 336 -11.83 -1.83 -0.56
CA ILE A 336 -12.72 -1.73 -1.72
C ILE A 336 -14.20 -1.68 -1.28
N ILE A 337 -14.61 -2.56 -0.36
CA ILE A 337 -16.00 -2.56 0.17
C ILE A 337 -16.30 -1.25 0.89
N LEU A 338 -15.40 -0.78 1.76
CA LEU A 338 -15.57 0.47 2.50
C LEU A 338 -15.70 1.68 1.56
N ALA A 339 -14.83 1.77 0.54
CA ALA A 339 -14.87 2.83 -0.45
C ALA A 339 -16.17 2.82 -1.27
N ASN A 340 -16.64 1.64 -1.67
CA ASN A 340 -17.92 1.50 -2.36
C ASN A 340 -19.10 1.90 -1.49
N LEU A 341 -19.08 1.56 -0.20
CA LEU A 341 -20.11 1.96 0.75
C LEU A 341 -20.13 3.48 0.94
N LEU A 342 -18.97 4.10 1.09
CA LEU A 342 -18.84 5.55 1.19
C LEU A 342 -19.30 6.25 -0.09
N ALA A 343 -18.88 5.76 -1.27
CA ALA A 343 -19.31 6.29 -2.55
C ALA A 343 -20.84 6.17 -2.74
N PHE A 344 -21.42 5.02 -2.40
CA PHE A 344 -22.87 4.83 -2.43
C PHE A 344 -23.60 5.81 -1.50
N ALA A 345 -23.14 5.93 -0.26
CA ALA A 345 -23.72 6.85 0.73
C ALA A 345 -23.63 8.31 0.27
N ALA A 346 -22.48 8.74 -0.28
CA ALA A 346 -22.28 10.08 -0.79
C ALA A 346 -23.24 10.42 -1.96
N VAL A 347 -23.36 9.51 -2.93
CA VAL A 347 -24.28 9.68 -4.08
C VAL A 347 -25.74 9.79 -3.60
N ILE A 348 -26.16 8.91 -2.69
CA ILE A 348 -27.54 8.93 -2.17
C ILE A 348 -27.82 10.21 -1.37
N LEU A 349 -26.86 10.67 -0.58
CA LEU A 349 -26.97 11.92 0.17
C LEU A 349 -27.13 13.12 -0.77
N LEU A 350 -26.33 13.18 -1.85
CA LEU A 350 -26.44 14.25 -2.85
C LEU A 350 -27.78 14.23 -3.58
N VAL A 351 -28.31 13.04 -3.93
CA VAL A 351 -29.64 12.90 -4.57
C VAL A 351 -30.77 13.23 -3.59
N ALA A 352 -30.59 12.99 -2.29
CA ALA A 352 -31.61 13.32 -1.28
C ALA A 352 -31.86 14.83 -1.14
N ILE A 353 -30.86 15.69 -1.48
CA ILE A 353 -31.01 17.15 -1.39
C ILE A 353 -32.14 17.67 -2.32
N PRO A 354 -32.12 17.41 -3.64
CA PRO A 354 -33.20 17.87 -4.52
C PRO A 354 -34.55 17.19 -4.23
N THR A 355 -34.55 15.91 -3.82
CA THR A 355 -35.78 15.21 -3.46
C THR A 355 -36.50 15.85 -2.27
N ARG A 356 -35.77 16.33 -1.27
CA ARG A 356 -36.37 17.06 -0.13
C ARG A 356 -36.94 18.43 -0.53
N ARG A 357 -36.35 19.08 -1.53
CA ARG A 357 -36.88 20.37 -2.04
C ARG A 357 -38.19 20.19 -2.79
N ILE A 358 -38.31 19.11 -3.59
CA ILE A 358 -39.55 18.79 -4.31
C ILE A 358 -40.71 18.58 -3.34
N SER A 359 -40.48 17.93 -2.20
CA SER A 359 -41.51 17.72 -1.17
C SER A 359 -41.96 19.00 -0.44
N ARG A 360 -41.28 20.14 -0.62
CA ARG A 360 -41.62 21.45 -0.02
C ARG A 360 -42.33 22.41 -0.98
N ILE A 361 -42.36 22.11 -2.27
CA ILE A 361 -43.04 22.96 -3.28
C ILE A 361 -44.55 22.85 -3.20
N ASP A 362 -45.06 21.87 -2.47
CA ASP A 362 -46.45 21.47 -2.38
C ASP A 362 -47.38 22.48 -1.66
N SER A 363 -46.86 23.47 -0.97
CA SER A 363 -47.76 24.37 -0.17
C SER A 363 -48.00 25.76 -0.79
N LYS A 364 -47.50 26.03 -2.00
CA LYS A 364 -47.62 27.38 -2.61
C LYS A 364 -48.31 27.43 -3.98
N TYR A 365 -48.63 26.32 -4.59
CA TYR A 365 -49.20 26.28 -5.96
C TYR A 365 -50.41 25.34 -6.12
N LEU A 366 -51.03 24.92 -5.04
CA LEU A 366 -52.40 24.39 -4.95
C LEU A 366 -53.23 25.34 -4.08
#